data_5c3352da17afc82d870799693d22f431
#
_entry.id   5c3352da17afc82d870799693d22f431
#
_cell.length_a   1.000
_cell.length_b   1.000
_cell.length_c   1.000
_cell.angle_alpha   90.00
_cell.angle_beta   90.00
_cell.angle_gamma   90.00
#
_symmetry.space_group_name_H-M   'P 1'
#
loop_
_entity.id
_entity.type
_entity.pdbx_description
1 polymer ?
#
loop_
_entity_poly.entity_id
_entity_poly.type
_entity_poly.pdbx_seq_one_letter_code
_entity_poly.pdbx_strand_id
1 'polypeptide(L)'
;MWLPLRSAIEARRARRALPPAVRDSLRLLRIRARQRAAEDRWADSGILSLARLVALDLETTGPNMLTDRIISIGAIAVTGCTIRHDDAFELVVRQERESAVGNILIHQIGGQQQRAGADPVGALVAFLEYLDGAVAVAYRAEFDSTVLERELRTCLGIRARIRFLDLACILPALVPGTPNDTLDDWVRHFGLPPIGRHHAIADAYANAQLLLLALDRARQLELDTTRDLLSLQKSQRWLGRRR
;
A
#
# COMPACT_ATOMS: atom_id res chain seq x y z
N MET A 1 14.80 -21.70 15.28
CA MET A 1 15.59 -21.50 14.06
C MET A 1 15.07 -22.25 12.81
N TRP A 2 13.80 -22.73 12.77
CA TRP A 2 13.22 -23.54 11.66
C TRP A 2 12.10 -22.84 10.86
N LEU A 3 11.68 -21.63 11.24
CA LEU A 3 10.63 -20.86 10.57
C LEU A 3 10.91 -20.44 9.12
N PRO A 4 12.15 -20.06 8.70
CA PRO A 4 12.38 -19.59 7.33
C PRO A 4 12.33 -20.69 6.27
N LEU A 5 12.62 -21.95 6.62
CA LEU A 5 12.62 -23.07 5.67
C LEU A 5 11.19 -23.56 5.33
N ARG A 6 10.29 -23.64 6.33
CA ARG A 6 8.87 -23.98 6.08
C ARG A 6 8.20 -22.95 5.17
N SER A 7 8.41 -21.66 5.43
CA SER A 7 7.84 -20.59 4.61
C SER A 7 8.37 -20.59 3.17
N ALA A 8 9.61 -21.02 2.92
CA ALA A 8 10.17 -21.12 1.57
C ALA A 8 9.59 -22.31 0.80
N ILE A 9 9.33 -23.44 1.48
CA ILE A 9 8.70 -24.62 0.86
C ILE A 9 7.24 -24.33 0.51
N GLU A 10 6.50 -23.68 1.42
CA GLU A 10 5.11 -23.28 1.19
C GLU A 10 5.00 -22.29 0.02
N ALA A 11 5.86 -21.29 -0.03
CA ALA A 11 5.93 -20.35 -1.15
C ALA A 11 6.26 -21.03 -2.49
N ARG A 12 7.14 -22.03 -2.49
CA ARG A 12 7.45 -22.84 -3.70
C ARG A 12 6.25 -23.68 -4.13
N ARG A 13 5.50 -24.27 -3.18
CA ARG A 13 4.27 -25.04 -3.46
C ARG A 13 3.19 -24.14 -4.03
N ALA A 14 2.91 -23.01 -3.38
CA ALA A 14 1.95 -22.01 -3.87
C ALA A 14 2.27 -21.62 -5.31
N ARG A 15 3.52 -21.24 -5.59
CA ARG A 15 3.94 -20.83 -6.94
C ARG A 15 3.78 -21.92 -7.99
N ARG A 16 4.02 -23.20 -7.63
CA ARG A 16 3.84 -24.33 -8.57
C ARG A 16 2.37 -24.62 -8.87
N ALA A 17 1.50 -24.34 -7.92
CA ALA A 17 0.06 -24.52 -8.04
C ALA A 17 -0.64 -23.42 -8.86
N LEU A 18 0.04 -22.30 -9.15
CA LEU A 18 -0.54 -21.21 -9.93
C LEU A 18 -0.89 -21.64 -11.35
N PRO A 19 -2.03 -21.18 -11.90
CA PRO A 19 -2.38 -21.33 -13.30
C PRO A 19 -1.27 -20.80 -14.24
N PRO A 20 -1.09 -21.37 -15.44
CA PRO A 20 -0.08 -20.90 -16.39
C PRO A 20 -0.17 -19.40 -16.69
N ALA A 21 -1.36 -18.87 -16.96
CA ALA A 21 -1.59 -17.45 -17.21
C ALA A 21 -1.09 -16.56 -16.08
N VAL A 22 -1.36 -16.94 -14.82
CA VAL A 22 -0.87 -16.20 -13.63
C VAL A 22 0.66 -16.22 -13.55
N ARG A 23 1.27 -17.36 -13.85
CA ARG A 23 2.74 -17.47 -13.88
C ARG A 23 3.36 -16.57 -14.94
N ASP A 24 2.70 -16.43 -16.09
CA ASP A 24 3.15 -15.57 -17.19
C ASP A 24 2.99 -14.08 -16.83
N SER A 25 1.86 -13.67 -16.24
CA SER A 25 1.68 -12.32 -15.69
C SER A 25 2.79 -11.98 -14.68
N LEU A 26 3.04 -12.85 -13.71
CA LEU A 26 4.11 -12.64 -12.73
C LEU A 26 5.52 -12.58 -13.35
N ARG A 27 5.74 -13.31 -14.44
CA ARG A 27 7.00 -13.24 -15.18
C ARG A 27 7.15 -11.89 -15.87
N LEU A 28 6.10 -11.40 -16.53
CA LEU A 28 6.08 -10.08 -17.19
C LEU A 28 6.28 -8.95 -16.18
N LEU A 29 5.57 -9.00 -15.04
CA LEU A 29 5.76 -8.02 -13.96
C LEU A 29 7.21 -8.00 -13.44
N ARG A 30 7.84 -9.15 -13.32
CA ARG A 30 9.27 -9.24 -12.95
C ARG A 30 10.18 -8.61 -13.99
N ILE A 31 9.90 -8.83 -15.27
CA ILE A 31 10.69 -8.25 -16.37
C ILE A 31 10.55 -6.73 -16.32
N ARG A 32 9.31 -6.21 -16.24
CA ARG A 32 9.04 -4.77 -16.11
C ARG A 32 9.71 -4.16 -14.88
N ALA A 33 9.61 -4.82 -13.72
CA ALA A 33 10.25 -4.36 -12.49
C ALA A 33 11.80 -4.30 -12.62
N ARG A 34 12.41 -5.25 -13.34
CA ARG A 34 13.86 -5.25 -13.61
C ARG A 34 14.25 -4.15 -14.60
N GLN A 35 13.47 -3.94 -15.63
CA GLN A 35 13.70 -2.86 -16.61
C GLN A 35 13.63 -1.51 -15.92
N ARG A 36 12.58 -1.25 -15.14
CA ARG A 36 12.47 -0.03 -14.32
C ARG A 36 13.61 0.10 -13.31
N ALA A 37 13.99 -0.94 -12.60
CA ALA A 37 15.13 -0.88 -11.68
C ALA A 37 16.46 -0.59 -12.39
N ALA A 38 16.59 -0.94 -13.66
CA ALA A 38 17.74 -0.57 -14.48
C ALA A 38 17.66 0.90 -14.93
N GLU A 39 16.46 1.38 -15.25
CA GLU A 39 16.13 2.77 -15.54
C GLU A 39 16.17 3.62 -14.26
N ASP A 40 15.71 3.09 -13.13
CA ASP A 40 15.67 3.72 -11.80
C ASP A 40 17.05 3.97 -11.18
N ARG A 41 18.14 3.44 -11.72
CA ARG A 41 19.47 3.99 -11.38
C ARG A 41 19.58 5.48 -11.71
N TRP A 42 18.73 5.94 -12.63
CA TRP A 42 18.58 7.34 -12.99
C TRP A 42 17.26 7.95 -12.46
N ALA A 43 16.23 7.15 -12.20
CA ALA A 43 14.87 7.54 -11.80
C ALA A 43 14.58 7.45 -10.30
N ASP A 44 15.51 6.98 -9.49
CA ASP A 44 15.50 7.25 -8.03
C ASP A 44 15.68 8.77 -7.73
N SER A 45 16.00 9.53 -8.77
CA SER A 45 15.91 10.99 -8.87
C SER A 45 14.59 11.44 -9.49
N GLY A 46 13.56 10.55 -9.56
CA GLY A 46 12.25 10.92 -10.14
C GLY A 46 11.71 12.16 -9.46
N ILE A 47 11.69 13.25 -10.20
CA ILE A 47 11.10 14.51 -9.78
C ILE A 47 9.68 14.21 -9.32
N LEU A 48 9.31 14.59 -8.10
CA LEU A 48 8.00 14.29 -7.50
C LEU A 48 6.84 14.72 -8.39
N SER A 49 7.01 15.81 -9.13
CA SER A 49 6.01 16.31 -10.09
C SER A 49 5.76 15.39 -11.29
N LEU A 50 6.64 14.43 -11.56
CA LEU A 50 6.50 13.47 -12.66
C LEU A 50 6.28 12.03 -12.17
N ALA A 51 6.52 11.77 -10.88
CA ALA A 51 6.38 10.44 -10.30
C ALA A 51 4.90 10.02 -10.24
N ARG A 52 4.63 8.75 -10.56
CA ARG A 52 3.37 8.11 -10.22
C ARG A 52 3.53 7.48 -8.84
N LEU A 53 2.81 8.02 -7.86
CA LEU A 53 2.68 7.52 -6.50
C LEU A 53 1.30 6.90 -6.35
N VAL A 54 1.16 5.81 -5.60
CA VAL A 54 -0.13 5.13 -5.41
C VAL A 54 -0.48 5.15 -3.93
N ALA A 55 -1.44 6.01 -3.58
CA ALA A 55 -2.03 6.00 -2.25
C ALA A 55 -2.92 4.77 -2.12
N LEU A 56 -2.77 4.01 -1.03
CA LEU A 56 -3.53 2.79 -0.80
C LEU A 56 -3.97 2.66 0.65
N ASP A 57 -4.97 1.80 0.83
CA ASP A 57 -5.43 1.31 2.12
C ASP A 57 -5.98 -0.10 1.98
N LEU A 58 -5.86 -0.92 3.02
CA LEU A 58 -6.32 -2.30 3.07
C LEU A 58 -7.35 -2.51 4.17
N GLU A 59 -8.51 -3.08 3.82
CA GLU A 59 -9.38 -3.66 4.83
C GLU A 59 -9.01 -5.13 5.06
N THR A 60 -9.01 -5.55 6.32
CA THR A 60 -8.57 -6.88 6.72
C THR A 60 -9.56 -7.58 7.64
N THR A 61 -9.45 -8.90 7.81
CA THR A 61 -10.32 -9.68 8.70
C THR A 61 -10.14 -9.35 10.19
N GLY A 62 -9.15 -8.52 10.54
CA GLY A 62 -8.84 -8.06 11.88
C GLY A 62 -7.50 -7.33 11.94
N PRO A 63 -7.08 -6.88 13.12
CA PRO A 63 -5.90 -6.02 13.30
C PRO A 63 -4.56 -6.76 13.35
N ASN A 64 -4.57 -8.09 13.29
CA ASN A 64 -3.35 -8.88 13.41
C ASN A 64 -2.65 -9.04 12.06
N MET A 65 -1.64 -8.22 11.80
CA MET A 65 -0.87 -8.24 10.55
C MET A 65 -0.20 -9.59 10.23
N LEU A 66 -0.08 -10.50 11.21
CA LEU A 66 0.55 -11.81 11.01
C LEU A 66 -0.42 -12.89 10.56
N THR A 67 -1.72 -12.74 10.85
CA THR A 67 -2.74 -13.78 10.61
C THR A 67 -3.92 -13.31 9.76
N ASP A 68 -4.31 -12.04 9.90
CA ASP A 68 -5.51 -11.53 9.25
C ASP A 68 -5.33 -11.34 7.75
N ARG A 69 -6.41 -11.63 7.00
CA ARG A 69 -6.42 -11.67 5.54
C ARG A 69 -6.91 -10.34 4.97
N ILE A 70 -6.49 -10.02 3.76
CA ILE A 70 -7.00 -8.85 3.03
C ILE A 70 -8.44 -9.15 2.58
N ILE A 71 -9.37 -8.27 2.96
CA ILE A 71 -10.79 -8.28 2.50
C ILE A 71 -10.99 -7.34 1.32
N SER A 72 -10.36 -6.17 1.36
CA SER A 72 -10.47 -5.19 0.29
C SER A 72 -9.15 -4.46 0.08
N ILE A 73 -8.90 -4.07 -1.15
CA ILE A 73 -7.77 -3.22 -1.56
C ILE A 73 -8.36 -2.00 -2.22
N GLY A 74 -8.10 -0.82 -1.66
CA GLY A 74 -8.39 0.47 -2.26
C GLY A 74 -7.10 1.19 -2.61
N ALA A 75 -6.99 1.72 -3.81
CA ALA A 75 -5.81 2.48 -4.21
C ALA A 75 -6.16 3.53 -5.27
N ILE A 76 -5.44 4.65 -5.24
CA ILE A 76 -5.62 5.74 -6.21
C ILE A 76 -4.27 6.36 -6.54
N ALA A 77 -4.04 6.62 -7.83
CA ALA A 77 -2.80 7.21 -8.26
C ALA A 77 -2.76 8.74 -8.06
N VAL A 78 -1.60 9.22 -7.69
CA VAL A 78 -1.23 10.63 -7.68
C VAL A 78 -0.10 10.81 -8.69
N THR A 79 -0.33 11.63 -9.70
CA THR A 79 0.65 11.91 -10.77
C THR A 79 0.62 13.41 -11.09
N GLY A 80 1.77 14.01 -11.25
CA GLY A 80 1.85 15.45 -11.53
C GLY A 80 1.26 16.31 -10.40
N CYS A 81 1.39 15.87 -9.15
CA CYS A 81 0.76 16.49 -7.98
C CYS A 81 -0.78 16.60 -8.09
N THR A 82 -1.41 15.66 -8.77
CA THR A 82 -2.87 15.61 -8.96
C THR A 82 -3.38 14.20 -8.67
N ILE A 83 -4.48 14.08 -7.93
CA ILE A 83 -5.17 12.81 -7.71
C ILE A 83 -5.86 12.40 -9.01
N ARG A 84 -5.57 11.18 -9.48
CA ARG A 84 -6.10 10.65 -10.73
C ARG A 84 -7.33 9.81 -10.45
N HIS A 85 -8.51 10.41 -10.51
CA HIS A 85 -9.78 9.70 -10.32
C HIS A 85 -10.05 8.64 -11.39
N ASP A 86 -9.46 8.80 -12.56
CA ASP A 86 -9.49 7.84 -13.69
C ASP A 86 -8.44 6.71 -13.54
N ASP A 87 -7.53 6.81 -12.58
CA ASP A 87 -6.50 5.80 -12.25
C ASP A 87 -6.68 5.36 -10.78
N ALA A 88 -7.80 4.69 -10.52
CA ALA A 88 -8.15 4.14 -9.22
C ALA A 88 -8.35 2.63 -9.31
N PHE A 89 -8.13 1.95 -8.21
CA PHE A 89 -8.27 0.51 -8.06
C PHE A 89 -9.06 0.21 -6.80
N GLU A 90 -10.13 -0.55 -6.93
CA GLU A 90 -10.90 -1.05 -5.80
C GLU A 90 -11.32 -2.48 -6.06
N LEU A 91 -11.11 -3.36 -5.09
CA LEU A 91 -11.44 -4.76 -5.24
C LEU A 91 -11.66 -5.45 -3.89
N VAL A 92 -12.80 -6.13 -3.76
CA VAL A 92 -13.07 -7.03 -2.63
C VAL A 92 -12.47 -8.40 -2.93
N VAL A 93 -11.71 -8.93 -1.97
CA VAL A 93 -11.02 -10.22 -2.05
C VAL A 93 -11.88 -11.28 -1.39
N ARG A 94 -12.14 -12.39 -2.09
CA ARG A 94 -12.96 -13.48 -1.59
C ARG A 94 -12.40 -14.09 -0.32
N GLN A 95 -13.28 -14.24 0.67
CA GLN A 95 -13.02 -14.94 1.91
C GLN A 95 -13.76 -16.28 1.97
N GLU A 96 -13.10 -17.34 2.42
CA GLU A 96 -13.73 -18.63 2.70
C GLU A 96 -14.63 -18.56 3.95
N ARG A 97 -14.22 -17.73 4.91
CA ARG A 97 -14.94 -17.45 6.16
C ARG A 97 -15.11 -15.95 6.30
N GLU A 98 -16.30 -15.55 6.68
CA GLU A 98 -16.59 -14.15 6.97
C GLU A 98 -15.76 -13.64 8.15
N SER A 99 -15.40 -12.37 8.14
CA SER A 99 -14.79 -11.71 9.29
C SER A 99 -15.78 -11.60 10.45
N ALA A 100 -15.27 -11.38 11.65
CA ALA A 100 -16.10 -11.19 12.83
C ALA A 100 -17.08 -10.01 12.64
N VAL A 101 -18.27 -10.10 13.24
CA VAL A 101 -19.33 -9.08 13.13
C VAL A 101 -18.80 -7.69 13.50
N GLY A 102 -17.99 -7.58 14.57
CA GLY A 102 -17.39 -6.30 14.95
C GLY A 102 -16.51 -5.69 13.85
N ASN A 103 -15.81 -6.51 13.07
CA ASN A 103 -15.00 -6.07 11.96
C ASN A 103 -15.86 -5.66 10.75
N ILE A 104 -16.93 -6.42 10.46
CA ILE A 104 -17.92 -6.07 9.42
C ILE A 104 -18.55 -4.71 9.70
N LEU A 105 -18.84 -4.39 10.96
CA LEU A 105 -19.38 -3.09 11.35
C LEU A 105 -18.40 -1.93 11.13
N ILE A 106 -17.09 -2.21 11.14
CA ILE A 106 -16.06 -1.21 10.88
C ILE A 106 -15.94 -0.97 9.37
N HIS A 107 -15.59 -1.97 8.57
CA HIS A 107 -15.32 -1.80 7.14
C HIS A 107 -16.56 -1.93 6.24
N GLN A 108 -17.74 -2.25 6.79
CA GLN A 108 -19.05 -2.32 6.12
C GLN A 108 -19.13 -3.30 4.93
N ILE A 109 -18.17 -4.21 4.77
CA ILE A 109 -18.18 -5.24 3.74
C ILE A 109 -18.86 -6.48 4.32
N GLY A 110 -20.13 -6.69 3.98
CA GLY A 110 -20.93 -7.80 4.49
C GLY A 110 -20.41 -9.17 4.04
N GLY A 111 -20.78 -10.22 4.78
CA GLY A 111 -20.32 -11.59 4.49
C GLY A 111 -20.64 -12.06 3.09
N GLN A 112 -21.78 -11.66 2.51
CA GLN A 112 -22.12 -11.97 1.11
C GLN A 112 -21.13 -11.34 0.13
N GLN A 113 -20.75 -10.08 0.35
CA GLN A 113 -19.75 -9.38 -0.48
C GLN A 113 -18.37 -10.03 -0.33
N GLN A 114 -17.99 -10.40 0.92
CA GLN A 114 -16.75 -11.12 1.16
C GLN A 114 -16.70 -12.49 0.44
N ARG A 115 -17.79 -13.23 0.39
CA ARG A 115 -17.86 -14.52 -0.33
C ARG A 115 -17.89 -14.34 -1.85
N ALA A 116 -18.52 -13.27 -2.35
CA ALA A 116 -18.62 -12.95 -3.76
C ALA A 116 -17.39 -12.25 -4.35
N GLY A 117 -16.43 -11.90 -3.52
CA GLY A 117 -15.20 -11.19 -3.91
C GLY A 117 -14.36 -11.96 -4.94
N ALA A 118 -13.41 -11.27 -5.52
CA ALA A 118 -12.48 -11.82 -6.50
C ALA A 118 -11.56 -12.88 -5.87
N ASP A 119 -11.14 -13.84 -6.67
CA ASP A 119 -10.17 -14.85 -6.25
C ASP A 119 -8.90 -14.19 -5.72
N PRO A 120 -8.37 -14.58 -4.54
CA PRO A 120 -7.21 -13.94 -3.93
C PRO A 120 -5.97 -13.88 -4.83
N VAL A 121 -5.73 -14.93 -5.62
CA VAL A 121 -4.60 -14.97 -6.55
C VAL A 121 -4.80 -13.93 -7.65
N GLY A 122 -5.98 -13.88 -8.26
CA GLY A 122 -6.33 -12.91 -9.31
C GLY A 122 -6.31 -11.48 -8.79
N ALA A 123 -6.86 -11.24 -7.59
CA ALA A 123 -6.88 -9.92 -6.95
C ALA A 123 -5.47 -9.36 -6.71
N LEU A 124 -4.58 -10.18 -6.18
CA LEU A 124 -3.19 -9.78 -5.90
C LEU A 124 -2.39 -9.54 -7.18
N VAL A 125 -2.62 -10.32 -8.24
CA VAL A 125 -1.98 -10.09 -9.54
C VAL A 125 -2.48 -8.78 -10.15
N ALA A 126 -3.79 -8.55 -10.18
CA ALA A 126 -4.38 -7.32 -10.69
C ALA A 126 -3.87 -6.08 -9.92
N PHE A 127 -3.75 -6.19 -8.60
CA PHE A 127 -3.17 -5.10 -7.79
C PHE A 127 -1.68 -4.85 -8.13
N LEU A 128 -0.87 -5.90 -8.31
CA LEU A 128 0.53 -5.73 -8.72
C LEU A 128 0.66 -5.13 -10.13
N GLU A 129 -0.24 -5.49 -11.04
CA GLU A 129 -0.32 -4.90 -12.39
C GLU A 129 -0.71 -3.42 -12.31
N TYR A 130 -1.70 -3.08 -11.48
CA TYR A 130 -2.09 -1.70 -11.22
C TYR A 130 -0.95 -0.87 -10.59
N LEU A 131 -0.30 -1.41 -9.55
CA LEU A 131 0.80 -0.74 -8.87
C LEU A 131 1.98 -0.48 -9.83
N ASP A 132 2.25 -1.41 -10.73
CA ASP A 132 3.25 -1.37 -11.80
C ASP A 132 4.61 -0.79 -11.35
N GLY A 133 5.05 -1.14 -10.16
CA GLY A 133 6.33 -0.71 -9.58
C GLY A 133 6.34 0.72 -9.01
N ALA A 134 5.21 1.42 -8.98
CA ALA A 134 5.09 2.71 -8.30
C ALA A 134 5.42 2.60 -6.81
N VAL A 135 5.72 3.71 -6.16
CA VAL A 135 5.83 3.78 -4.71
C VAL A 135 4.42 3.79 -4.13
N ALA A 136 4.14 2.83 -3.26
CA ALA A 136 2.91 2.78 -2.48
C ALA A 136 2.97 3.79 -1.33
N VAL A 137 1.87 4.46 -1.05
CA VAL A 137 1.77 5.46 0.02
C VAL A 137 0.61 5.10 0.92
N ALA A 138 0.84 4.99 2.22
CA ALA A 138 -0.19 4.69 3.20
C ALA A 138 0.06 5.43 4.51
N TYR A 139 -0.97 5.57 5.33
CA TYR A 139 -0.82 6.05 6.70
C TYR A 139 -0.54 4.87 7.62
N ARG A 140 0.59 4.90 8.37
CA ARG A 140 1.10 3.76 9.15
C ARG A 140 1.36 2.53 8.27
N ALA A 141 2.04 2.74 7.17
CA ALA A 141 2.29 1.77 6.09
C ALA A 141 2.92 0.43 6.52
N GLU A 142 3.37 0.27 7.76
CA GLU A 142 3.93 -0.97 8.27
C GLU A 142 2.88 -2.09 8.28
N PHE A 143 1.63 -1.77 8.64
CA PHE A 143 0.53 -2.72 8.63
C PHE A 143 0.27 -3.21 7.21
N ASP A 144 -0.01 -2.30 6.28
CA ASP A 144 -0.36 -2.63 4.90
C ASP A 144 0.77 -3.40 4.19
N SER A 145 2.00 -2.92 4.36
CA SER A 145 3.17 -3.56 3.75
C SER A 145 3.38 -4.99 4.27
N THR A 146 3.21 -5.22 5.58
CA THR A 146 3.39 -6.54 6.20
C THR A 146 2.31 -7.51 5.75
N VAL A 147 1.05 -7.08 5.79
CA VAL A 147 -0.09 -7.90 5.36
C VAL A 147 0.04 -8.23 3.87
N LEU A 148 0.30 -7.24 3.03
CA LEU A 148 0.44 -7.43 1.59
C LEU A 148 1.61 -8.35 1.23
N GLU A 149 2.79 -8.16 1.83
CA GLU A 149 3.93 -9.06 1.61
C GLU A 149 3.63 -10.50 2.02
N ARG A 150 2.91 -10.69 3.11
CA ARG A 150 2.51 -12.02 3.58
C ARG A 150 1.52 -12.66 2.60
N GLU A 151 0.48 -11.95 2.16
CA GLU A 151 -0.49 -12.43 1.18
C GLU A 151 0.17 -12.78 -0.15
N LEU A 152 1.06 -11.93 -0.67
CA LEU A 152 1.83 -12.20 -1.89
C LEU A 152 2.69 -13.47 -1.76
N ARG A 153 3.27 -13.69 -0.60
CA ARG A 153 4.06 -14.90 -0.32
C ARG A 153 3.19 -16.13 -0.21
N THR A 154 2.05 -16.03 0.49
CA THR A 154 1.16 -17.16 0.76
C THR A 154 0.39 -17.57 -0.48
N CYS A 155 -0.21 -16.63 -1.20
CA CYS A 155 -1.06 -16.90 -2.35
C CYS A 155 -0.26 -17.09 -3.65
N LEU A 156 0.78 -16.27 -3.89
CA LEU A 156 1.55 -16.27 -5.14
C LEU A 156 2.92 -16.92 -5.02
N GLY A 157 3.37 -17.24 -3.80
CA GLY A 157 4.71 -17.78 -3.57
C GLY A 157 5.84 -16.85 -3.98
N ILE A 158 5.60 -15.54 -4.00
CA ILE A 158 6.58 -14.52 -4.39
C ILE A 158 6.93 -13.60 -3.23
N ARG A 159 8.10 -12.98 -3.32
CA ARG A 159 8.50 -11.82 -2.52
C ARG A 159 8.59 -10.63 -3.46
N ALA A 160 7.60 -9.75 -3.38
CA ALA A 160 7.64 -8.48 -4.09
C ALA A 160 8.29 -7.43 -3.17
N ARG A 161 9.24 -6.67 -3.71
CA ARG A 161 9.81 -5.52 -3.00
C ARG A 161 9.01 -4.28 -3.39
N ILE A 162 7.90 -4.05 -2.70
CA ILE A 162 7.10 -2.85 -2.86
C ILE A 162 7.73 -1.76 -1.97
N ARG A 163 8.01 -0.62 -2.56
CA ARG A 163 8.49 0.55 -1.80
C ARG A 163 7.30 1.25 -1.18
N PHE A 164 7.33 1.49 0.11
CA PHE A 164 6.29 2.20 0.84
C PHE A 164 6.79 3.52 1.39
N LEU A 165 6.04 4.57 1.14
CA LEU A 165 6.13 5.86 1.80
C LEU A 165 5.04 5.93 2.88
N ASP A 166 5.44 6.16 4.11
CA ASP A 166 4.58 6.19 5.28
C ASP A 166 4.26 7.64 5.68
N LEU A 167 3.03 8.06 5.47
CA LEU A 167 2.56 9.41 5.78
C LEU A 167 2.65 9.70 7.29
N ALA A 168 2.38 8.73 8.17
CA ALA A 168 2.52 8.91 9.61
C ALA A 168 3.96 9.22 10.02
N CYS A 169 4.93 8.79 9.21
CA CYS A 169 6.35 9.02 9.46
C CYS A 169 6.84 10.36 8.93
N ILE A 170 6.37 10.79 7.74
CA ILE A 170 6.90 12.00 7.09
C ILE A 170 6.12 13.27 7.43
N LEU A 171 4.80 13.20 7.65
CA LEU A 171 3.97 14.37 7.93
C LEU A 171 4.45 15.17 9.15
N PRO A 172 4.78 14.56 10.31
CA PRO A 172 5.28 15.32 11.47
C PRO A 172 6.60 16.05 11.20
N ALA A 173 7.40 15.54 10.26
CA ALA A 173 8.66 16.19 9.89
C ALA A 173 8.45 17.35 8.90
N LEU A 174 7.45 17.23 8.03
CA LEU A 174 7.09 18.25 7.04
C LEU A 174 6.23 19.37 7.63
N VAL A 175 5.46 19.06 8.68
CA VAL A 175 4.55 19.99 9.38
C VAL A 175 4.81 19.91 10.89
N PRO A 176 5.93 20.47 11.36
CA PRO A 176 6.31 20.38 12.76
C PRO A 176 5.34 21.15 13.68
N GLY A 177 5.25 20.69 14.94
CA GLY A 177 4.42 21.34 15.96
C GLY A 177 2.96 20.94 15.94
N THR A 178 2.57 19.97 15.10
CA THR A 178 1.20 19.48 15.01
C THR A 178 1.08 18.15 15.76
N PRO A 179 0.37 18.06 16.88
CA PRO A 179 0.19 16.82 17.63
C PRO A 179 -0.92 15.98 16.98
N ASN A 180 -0.63 15.35 15.85
CA ASN A 180 -1.58 14.52 15.12
C ASN A 180 -1.07 13.09 15.05
N ASP A 181 -1.78 12.17 15.71
CA ASP A 181 -1.37 10.77 15.84
C ASP A 181 -2.17 9.83 14.92
N THR A 182 -3.31 10.29 14.39
CA THR A 182 -4.20 9.49 13.54
C THR A 182 -4.39 10.13 12.17
N LEU A 183 -4.84 9.33 11.21
CA LEU A 183 -5.23 9.82 9.88
C LEU A 183 -6.32 10.90 10.01
N ASP A 184 -7.31 10.68 10.89
CA ASP A 184 -8.42 11.62 11.13
C ASP A 184 -7.95 12.96 11.71
N ASP A 185 -6.92 12.94 12.57
CA ASP A 185 -6.36 14.18 13.12
C ASP A 185 -5.71 15.02 12.02
N TRP A 186 -4.99 14.38 11.09
CA TRP A 186 -4.41 15.06 9.94
C TRP A 186 -5.47 15.59 8.97
N VAL A 187 -6.49 14.77 8.65
CA VAL A 187 -7.62 15.18 7.82
C VAL A 187 -8.32 16.40 8.42
N ARG A 188 -8.57 16.39 9.73
CA ARG A 188 -9.18 17.51 10.45
C ARG A 188 -8.26 18.73 10.52
N HIS A 189 -6.96 18.52 10.78
CA HIS A 189 -5.98 19.60 10.85
C HIS A 189 -5.91 20.41 9.57
N PHE A 190 -5.96 19.74 8.42
CA PHE A 190 -5.94 20.39 7.12
C PHE A 190 -7.31 20.82 6.61
N GLY A 191 -8.38 20.64 7.40
CA GLY A 191 -9.74 21.00 6.99
C GLY A 191 -10.24 20.22 5.77
N LEU A 192 -9.74 19.01 5.56
CA LEU A 192 -10.19 18.16 4.47
C LEU A 192 -11.61 17.65 4.74
N PRO A 193 -12.45 17.52 3.70
CA PRO A 193 -13.80 17.00 3.88
C PRO A 193 -13.74 15.56 4.40
N PRO A 194 -14.60 15.20 5.37
CA PRO A 194 -14.67 13.82 5.83
C PRO A 194 -15.20 12.94 4.70
N ILE A 195 -14.46 11.89 4.40
CA ILE A 195 -14.86 10.84 3.46
C ILE A 195 -15.25 9.63 4.31
N GLY A 196 -16.16 8.80 3.83
CA GLY A 196 -16.57 7.59 4.56
C GLY A 196 -15.37 6.77 5.02
N ARG A 197 -15.16 6.70 6.34
CA ARG A 197 -14.02 6.01 6.95
C ARG A 197 -14.22 4.50 6.94
N HIS A 198 -13.11 3.77 7.00
CA HIS A 198 -13.09 2.31 7.01
C HIS A 198 -13.69 1.69 5.74
N HIS A 199 -13.39 2.32 4.63
CA HIS A 199 -13.64 1.81 3.29
C HIS A 199 -12.36 2.00 2.48
N ALA A 200 -11.76 0.93 2.00
CA ALA A 200 -10.40 0.94 1.47
C ALA A 200 -10.15 2.07 0.43
N ILE A 201 -11.06 2.28 -0.52
CA ILE A 201 -10.87 3.35 -1.52
C ILE A 201 -11.05 4.76 -0.93
N ALA A 202 -11.94 4.93 0.05
CA ALA A 202 -12.14 6.22 0.70
C ALA A 202 -10.92 6.61 1.56
N ASP A 203 -10.35 5.64 2.28
CA ASP A 203 -9.14 5.85 3.08
C ASP A 203 -7.90 6.00 2.20
N ALA A 204 -7.79 5.29 1.07
CA ALA A 204 -6.79 5.54 0.05
C ALA A 204 -6.90 6.96 -0.53
N TYR A 205 -8.12 7.47 -0.75
CA TYR A 205 -8.33 8.85 -1.19
C TYR A 205 -7.91 9.87 -0.12
N ALA A 206 -8.21 9.64 1.16
CA ALA A 206 -7.72 10.47 2.25
C ALA A 206 -6.17 10.48 2.30
N ASN A 207 -5.55 9.31 2.13
CA ASN A 207 -4.09 9.20 2.00
C ASN A 207 -3.56 10.00 0.80
N ALA A 208 -4.27 9.98 -0.34
CA ALA A 208 -3.89 10.76 -1.53
C ALA A 208 -3.98 12.28 -1.28
N GLN A 209 -5.02 12.75 -0.58
CA GLN A 209 -5.14 14.16 -0.21
C GLN A 209 -3.99 14.59 0.72
N LEU A 210 -3.69 13.81 1.74
CA LEU A 210 -2.57 14.09 2.64
C LEU A 210 -1.22 14.01 1.91
N LEU A 211 -1.08 13.11 0.94
CA LEU A 211 0.11 13.05 0.10
C LEU A 211 0.29 14.34 -0.69
N LEU A 212 -0.75 14.91 -1.29
CA LEU A 212 -0.63 16.20 -2.02
C LEU A 212 -0.10 17.31 -1.12
N LEU A 213 -0.61 17.40 0.11
CA LEU A 213 -0.13 18.38 1.10
C LEU A 213 1.32 18.11 1.51
N ALA A 214 1.69 16.84 1.69
CA ALA A 214 3.05 16.43 1.98
C ALA A 214 4.01 16.79 0.82
N LEU A 215 3.59 16.60 -0.43
CA LEU A 215 4.37 16.95 -1.62
C LEU A 215 4.58 18.47 -1.75
N ASP A 216 3.56 19.26 -1.44
CA ASP A 216 3.69 20.72 -1.43
C ASP A 216 4.68 21.21 -0.36
N ARG A 217 4.58 20.65 0.85
CA ARG A 217 5.52 20.95 1.94
C ARG A 217 6.94 20.48 1.64
N ALA A 218 7.09 19.29 1.06
CA ALA A 218 8.39 18.77 0.65
C ALA A 218 9.08 19.71 -0.34
N ARG A 219 8.34 20.19 -1.35
CA ARG A 219 8.85 21.15 -2.34
C ARG A 219 9.32 22.45 -1.69
N GLN A 220 8.59 22.97 -0.69
CA GLN A 220 9.00 24.16 0.06
C GLN A 220 10.31 23.96 0.83
N LEU A 221 10.67 22.69 1.13
CA LEU A 221 11.91 22.28 1.79
C LEU A 221 12.98 21.77 0.81
N GLU A 222 12.79 22.00 -0.50
CA GLU A 222 13.69 21.55 -1.56
C GLU A 222 13.88 20.01 -1.61
N LEU A 223 12.86 19.27 -1.15
CA LEU A 223 12.80 17.82 -1.26
C LEU A 223 12.00 17.45 -2.52
N ASP A 224 12.67 17.42 -3.65
CA ASP A 224 12.03 17.38 -4.97
C ASP A 224 11.92 15.97 -5.56
N THR A 225 12.49 14.96 -4.90
CA THR A 225 12.52 13.59 -5.43
C THR A 225 11.87 12.57 -4.49
N THR A 226 11.40 11.48 -5.07
CA THR A 226 10.91 10.32 -4.29
C THR A 226 11.99 9.78 -3.34
N ARG A 227 13.26 9.87 -3.73
CA ARG A 227 14.40 9.48 -2.91
C ARG A 227 14.51 10.36 -1.66
N ASP A 228 14.28 11.66 -1.78
CA ASP A 228 14.35 12.58 -0.64
C ASP A 228 13.30 12.23 0.40
N LEU A 229 12.06 11.97 -0.02
CA LEU A 229 10.98 11.55 0.88
C LEU A 229 11.27 10.20 1.55
N LEU A 230 11.79 9.22 0.82
CA LEU A 230 12.18 7.93 1.39
C LEU A 230 13.39 8.06 2.34
N SER A 231 14.29 9.01 2.09
CA SER A 231 15.43 9.31 2.95
C SER A 231 14.97 10.03 4.23
N LEU A 232 14.03 10.98 4.10
CA LEU A 232 13.38 11.63 5.24
C LEU A 232 12.69 10.58 6.12
N GLN A 233 11.89 9.70 5.54
CA GLN A 233 11.24 8.60 6.26
C GLN A 233 12.26 7.75 7.02
N LYS A 234 13.37 7.36 6.38
CA LYS A 234 14.41 6.55 7.00
C LYS A 234 15.02 7.26 8.21
N SER A 235 15.29 8.57 8.08
CA SER A 235 15.83 9.41 9.16
C SER A 235 14.84 9.49 10.33
N GLN A 236 13.55 9.70 10.07
CA GLN A 236 12.53 9.78 11.11
C GLN A 236 12.36 8.46 11.87
N ARG A 237 12.34 7.32 11.15
CA ARG A 237 12.29 5.99 11.80
C ARG A 237 13.51 5.71 12.68
N TRP A 238 14.67 6.21 12.31
CA TRP A 238 15.87 6.08 13.13
C TRP A 238 15.81 6.94 14.41
N LEU A 239 15.31 8.17 14.31
CA LEU A 239 15.10 9.07 15.45
C LEU A 239 14.03 8.52 16.42
N GLY A 240 12.94 8.00 15.91
CA GLY A 240 11.85 7.41 16.72
C GLY A 240 12.26 6.15 17.49
N ARG A 241 13.27 5.41 17.02
CA ARG A 241 13.80 4.23 17.74
C ARG A 241 14.73 4.58 18.91
N ARG A 242 15.12 5.85 19.06
CA ARG A 242 16.01 6.33 20.11
C ARG A 242 15.28 7.05 21.25
N ARG A 243 13.99 7.25 21.13
CA ARG A 243 13.10 7.75 22.18
C ARG A 243 12.38 6.58 22.85
#